data_ffb29722cc157eb267c3ee94edfbd337
#
_entry.id   ffb29722cc157eb267c3ee94edfbd337
#
_cell.length_a   1.000
_cell.length_b   1.000
_cell.length_c   1.000
_cell.angle_alpha   90.00
_cell.angle_beta   90.00
_cell.angle_gamma   90.00
#
_symmetry.space_group_name_H-M   'P 1'
#
loop_
_entity.id
_entity.type
_entity.pdbx_description
1 polymer ?
#
loop_
_entity_poly.entity_id
_entity_poly.type
_entity_poly.pdbx_seq_one_letter_code
_entity_poly.pdbx_strand_id
1 'polypeptide(L)'
;MFLGTYTPKLDDKGRLTLPAKFRDALAGGLMVTKSQDHSLAVYPRAEFEKLARRASQASRSNPEARAFLRSLAAATDEQHPDAQGRITLSADHRRYANLSKECVVIGSVDYLEIWDSAAWESYQQTHEENFSAATDETLRDII
;
A
#
# COMPACT_ATOMS: atom_id res chain seq x y z
N MET A 1 0.41 4.97 13.96
CA MET A 1 -0.68 4.65 13.02
C MET A 1 -0.61 5.53 11.78
N PHE A 2 -0.90 4.95 10.65
CA PHE A 2 -0.95 5.68 9.38
C PHE A 2 -2.39 6.04 9.06
N LEU A 3 -2.70 7.32 9.04
CA LEU A 3 -4.06 7.83 8.82
C LEU A 3 -4.02 9.05 7.92
N GLY A 4 -5.10 9.28 7.20
CA GLY A 4 -5.30 10.46 6.37
C GLY A 4 -5.02 10.24 4.90
N THR A 5 -5.19 11.29 4.12
CA THR A 5 -5.05 11.30 2.66
C THR A 5 -4.09 12.40 2.24
N TYR A 6 -3.15 12.06 1.36
CA TYR A 6 -2.08 12.95 0.89
C TYR A 6 -1.98 12.84 -0.62
N THR A 7 -1.56 13.92 -1.28
CA THR A 7 -1.57 14.00 -2.75
C THR A 7 -0.19 14.36 -3.31
N PRO A 8 0.85 13.53 -3.09
CA PRO A 8 2.17 13.80 -3.65
C PRO A 8 2.18 13.57 -5.16
N LYS A 9 3.15 14.19 -5.83
CA LYS A 9 3.36 14.00 -7.26
C LYS A 9 4.54 13.07 -7.50
N LEU A 10 4.37 12.15 -8.44
CA LEU A 10 5.45 11.30 -8.91
C LEU A 10 6.36 12.13 -9.80
N ASP A 11 7.67 12.13 -9.54
CA ASP A 11 8.62 12.88 -10.36
C ASP A 11 9.06 12.07 -11.60
N ASP A 12 9.84 12.72 -12.47
CA ASP A 12 10.26 12.11 -13.74
C ASP A 12 11.17 10.91 -13.56
N LYS A 13 11.75 10.74 -12.37
CA LYS A 13 12.63 9.61 -12.04
C LYS A 13 11.90 8.50 -11.27
N GLY A 14 10.58 8.59 -11.17
CA GLY A 14 9.78 7.60 -10.45
C GLY A 14 9.85 7.71 -8.94
N ARG A 15 10.21 8.89 -8.41
CA ARG A 15 10.30 9.12 -6.97
C ARG A 15 9.04 9.78 -6.45
N LEU A 16 8.65 9.39 -5.25
CA LEU A 16 7.48 9.91 -4.55
C LEU A 16 7.91 10.35 -3.15
N THR A 17 7.54 11.58 -2.77
CA THR A 17 7.82 12.08 -1.43
C THR A 17 6.75 11.58 -0.47
N LEU A 18 7.18 10.87 0.56
CA LEU A 18 6.27 10.39 1.60
C LEU A 18 5.85 11.55 2.51
N PRO A 19 4.63 11.50 3.08
CA PRO A 19 4.20 12.51 4.06
C PRO A 19 5.20 12.63 5.21
N ALA A 20 5.58 13.87 5.54
CA ALA A 20 6.62 14.14 6.53
C ALA A 20 6.34 13.49 7.89
N LYS A 21 5.08 13.45 8.30
CA LYS A 21 4.68 12.89 9.61
C LYS A 21 4.90 11.38 9.72
N PHE A 22 5.11 10.66 8.60
CA PHE A 22 5.32 9.21 8.61
C PHE A 22 6.78 8.82 8.44
N ARG A 23 7.68 9.78 8.24
CA ARG A 23 9.09 9.49 7.96
C ARG A 23 9.77 8.77 9.10
N ASP A 24 9.48 9.15 10.34
CA ASP A 24 10.09 8.50 11.51
C ASP A 24 9.69 7.04 11.62
N ALA A 25 8.42 6.74 11.37
CA ALA A 25 7.92 5.36 11.41
C ALA A 25 8.53 4.47 10.33
N LEU A 26 8.99 5.07 9.22
CA LEU A 26 9.56 4.36 8.08
C LEU A 26 11.08 4.48 7.99
N ALA A 27 11.71 5.22 8.89
CA ALA A 27 13.15 5.49 8.86
C ALA A 27 14.00 4.22 9.03
N GLY A 28 13.51 3.22 9.74
CA GLY A 28 14.19 1.93 9.93
C GLY A 28 14.13 1.00 8.73
N GLY A 29 13.50 1.41 7.65
CA GLY A 29 13.32 0.63 6.45
C GLY A 29 11.84 0.38 6.15
N LEU A 30 11.54 0.25 4.87
CA LEU A 30 10.19 0.00 4.41
C LEU A 30 10.19 -1.00 3.26
N MET A 31 9.03 -1.60 3.04
CA MET A 31 8.78 -2.51 1.93
C MET A 31 7.71 -1.91 1.04
N VAL A 32 8.01 -1.80 -0.25
CA VAL A 32 7.02 -1.40 -1.27
C VAL A 32 6.61 -2.64 -2.02
N THR A 33 5.33 -2.90 -2.11
CA THR A 33 4.82 -4.09 -2.78
C THR A 33 3.50 -3.82 -3.49
N LYS A 34 3.09 -4.76 -4.33
CA LYS A 34 1.76 -4.74 -4.96
C LYS A 34 0.71 -5.09 -3.91
N SER A 35 -0.44 -4.44 -3.99
CA SER A 35 -1.57 -4.69 -3.11
C SER A 35 -2.84 -4.89 -3.93
N GLN A 36 -3.95 -5.12 -3.25
CA GLN A 36 -5.24 -5.34 -3.91
C GLN A 36 -5.73 -4.07 -4.62
N ASP A 37 -6.69 -4.24 -5.51
CA ASP A 37 -7.34 -3.15 -6.26
C ASP A 37 -6.35 -2.32 -7.07
N HIS A 38 -5.25 -2.95 -7.51
CA HIS A 38 -4.19 -2.28 -8.25
C HIS A 38 -3.58 -1.08 -7.53
N SER A 39 -3.53 -1.14 -6.19
CA SER A 39 -2.77 -0.19 -5.39
C SER A 39 -1.39 -0.75 -5.05
N LEU A 40 -0.52 0.10 -4.54
CA LEU A 40 0.75 -0.32 -3.93
C LEU A 40 0.64 -0.15 -2.42
N ALA A 41 1.35 -0.96 -1.68
CA ALA A 41 1.43 -0.84 -0.23
C ALA A 41 2.86 -0.50 0.19
N VAL A 42 2.97 0.36 1.20
CA VAL A 42 4.24 0.70 1.85
C VAL A 42 4.14 0.26 3.30
N TYR A 43 4.90 -0.76 3.65
CA TYR A 43 4.90 -1.33 5.00
C TYR A 43 6.15 -0.93 5.75
N PRO A 44 6.04 -0.56 7.05
CA PRO A 44 7.19 -0.66 7.92
C PRO A 44 7.71 -2.10 7.93
N ARG A 45 9.01 -2.29 8.07
CA ARG A 45 9.62 -3.64 8.03
C ARG A 45 8.90 -4.62 8.96
N ALA A 46 8.62 -4.22 10.21
CA ALA A 46 7.99 -5.10 11.19
C ALA A 46 6.59 -5.56 10.78
N GLU A 47 5.82 -4.66 10.17
CA GLU A 47 4.47 -4.99 9.70
C GLU A 47 4.51 -5.91 8.48
N PHE A 48 5.46 -5.70 7.58
CA PHE A 48 5.64 -6.60 6.44
C PHE A 48 6.04 -8.00 6.90
N GLU A 49 6.90 -8.11 7.89
CA GLU A 49 7.31 -9.41 8.44
C GLU A 49 6.11 -10.19 8.98
N LYS A 50 5.17 -9.52 9.65
CA LYS A 50 3.94 -10.16 10.13
C LYS A 50 3.10 -10.71 8.97
N LEU A 51 2.93 -9.92 7.92
CA LEU A 51 2.19 -10.35 6.73
C LEU A 51 2.88 -11.54 6.06
N ALA A 52 4.19 -11.45 5.88
CA ALA A 52 4.98 -12.51 5.23
C ALA A 52 4.91 -13.82 6.01
N ARG A 53 4.95 -13.77 7.33
CA ARG A 53 4.84 -14.98 8.17
C ARG A 53 3.46 -15.61 8.03
N ARG A 54 2.40 -14.82 8.05
CA ARG A 54 1.04 -15.35 7.87
C ARG A 54 0.88 -16.00 6.49
N ALA A 55 1.37 -15.34 5.45
CA ALA A 55 1.32 -15.89 4.09
C ALA A 55 2.15 -17.16 3.95
N SER A 56 3.32 -17.19 4.56
CA SER A 56 4.20 -18.37 4.56
C SER A 56 3.54 -19.58 5.24
N GLN A 57 2.90 -19.36 6.38
CA GLN A 57 2.20 -20.44 7.07
C GLN A 57 1.01 -20.98 6.26
N ALA A 58 0.21 -20.07 5.70
CA ALA A 58 -0.93 -20.47 4.87
C ALA A 58 -0.51 -21.20 3.60
N SER A 59 0.66 -20.87 3.04
CA SER A 59 1.16 -21.47 1.80
C SER A 59 1.48 -22.95 1.93
N ARG A 60 1.68 -23.45 3.14
CA ARG A 60 2.05 -24.86 3.37
C ARG A 60 0.95 -25.84 3.00
N SER A 61 -0.31 -25.43 3.11
CA SER A 61 -1.44 -26.31 2.86
C SER A 61 -2.43 -25.77 1.82
N ASN A 62 -2.16 -24.59 1.24
CA ASN A 62 -3.10 -23.94 0.34
C ASN A 62 -2.36 -23.42 -0.92
N PRO A 63 -2.64 -24.01 -2.11
CA PRO A 63 -2.00 -23.58 -3.35
C PRO A 63 -2.25 -22.11 -3.72
N GLU A 64 -3.44 -21.58 -3.41
CA GLU A 64 -3.76 -20.18 -3.69
C GLU A 64 -2.96 -19.23 -2.79
N ALA A 65 -2.80 -19.59 -1.52
CA ALA A 65 -1.95 -18.83 -0.61
C ALA A 65 -0.48 -18.89 -1.03
N ARG A 66 -0.04 -20.03 -1.58
CA ARG A 66 1.32 -20.17 -2.10
C ARG A 66 1.54 -19.28 -3.32
N ALA A 67 0.57 -19.19 -4.23
CA ALA A 67 0.64 -18.29 -5.37
C ALA A 67 0.65 -16.84 -4.92
N PHE A 68 -0.15 -16.49 -3.93
CA PHE A 68 -0.16 -15.15 -3.33
C PHE A 68 1.22 -14.80 -2.74
N LEU A 69 1.79 -15.70 -1.95
CA LEU A 69 3.10 -15.50 -1.34
C LEU A 69 4.18 -15.26 -2.40
N ARG A 70 4.17 -16.06 -3.46
CA ARG A 70 5.14 -15.91 -4.56
C ARG A 70 5.02 -14.54 -5.24
N SER A 71 3.80 -14.11 -5.51
CA SER A 71 3.55 -12.79 -6.13
C SER A 71 3.98 -11.66 -5.20
N LEU A 72 3.66 -11.76 -3.92
CA LEU A 72 4.02 -10.77 -2.93
C LEU A 72 5.54 -10.65 -2.79
N ALA A 73 6.21 -11.78 -2.57
CA ALA A 73 7.66 -11.79 -2.36
C ALA A 73 8.43 -11.30 -3.60
N ALA A 74 8.01 -11.75 -4.78
CA ALA A 74 8.66 -11.37 -6.02
C ALA A 74 8.49 -9.88 -6.36
N ALA A 75 7.40 -9.25 -5.88
CA ALA A 75 7.07 -7.86 -6.19
C ALA A 75 7.54 -6.87 -5.12
N THR A 76 8.20 -7.33 -4.06
CA THR A 76 8.53 -6.47 -2.91
C THR A 76 9.94 -5.92 -3.02
N ASP A 77 10.06 -4.58 -2.91
CA ASP A 77 11.33 -3.86 -2.81
C ASP A 77 11.54 -3.37 -1.39
N GLU A 78 12.73 -3.64 -0.86
CA GLU A 78 13.15 -3.07 0.42
C GLU A 78 13.87 -1.75 0.17
N GLN A 79 13.47 -0.69 0.87
CA GLN A 79 14.05 0.63 0.70
C GLN A 79 14.18 1.36 2.05
N HIS A 80 15.00 2.41 2.02
CA HIS A 80 15.00 3.46 3.04
C HIS A 80 14.65 4.77 2.33
N PRO A 81 13.83 5.64 2.93
CA PRO A 81 13.60 6.96 2.36
C PRO A 81 14.93 7.73 2.23
N ASP A 82 15.07 8.52 1.17
CA ASP A 82 16.24 9.37 1.01
C ASP A 82 16.18 10.57 1.97
N ALA A 83 17.19 11.46 1.90
CA ALA A 83 17.28 12.60 2.81
C ALA A 83 16.09 13.55 2.73
N GLN A 84 15.37 13.55 1.61
CA GLN A 84 14.17 14.37 1.41
C GLN A 84 12.87 13.59 1.67
N GLY A 85 12.97 12.36 2.17
CA GLY A 85 11.82 11.53 2.45
C GLY A 85 11.19 10.90 1.21
N ARG A 86 11.95 10.72 0.14
CA ARG A 86 11.44 10.14 -1.10
C ARG A 86 11.77 8.65 -1.17
N ILE A 87 10.87 7.91 -1.79
CA ILE A 87 11.09 6.52 -2.20
C ILE A 87 11.05 6.46 -3.72
N THR A 88 11.64 5.41 -4.28
CA THR A 88 11.62 5.18 -5.74
C THR A 88 10.67 4.04 -6.05
N LEU A 89 9.70 4.30 -6.94
CA LEU A 89 8.79 3.27 -7.42
C LEU A 89 9.35 2.69 -8.72
N SER A 90 9.47 1.36 -8.78
CA SER A 90 9.95 0.68 -9.99
C SER A 90 8.97 0.85 -11.14
N ALA A 91 9.46 0.64 -12.36
CA ALA A 91 8.60 0.67 -13.54
C ALA A 91 7.47 -0.37 -13.44
N ASP A 92 7.77 -1.54 -12.87
CA ASP A 92 6.78 -2.59 -12.67
C ASP A 92 5.68 -2.18 -11.67
N HIS A 93 6.08 -1.57 -10.56
CA HIS A 93 5.12 -1.04 -9.57
C HIS A 93 4.23 0.04 -10.20
N ARG A 94 4.84 0.98 -10.92
CA ARG A 94 4.09 2.06 -11.57
C ARG A 94 3.11 1.54 -12.61
N ARG A 95 3.49 0.52 -13.35
CA ARG A 95 2.64 -0.12 -14.35
C ARG A 95 1.48 -0.86 -13.69
N TYR A 96 1.76 -1.66 -12.65
CA TYR A 96 0.74 -2.41 -11.93
C TYR A 96 -0.36 -1.50 -11.39
N ALA A 97 0.02 -0.39 -10.77
CA ALA A 97 -0.92 0.56 -10.18
C ALA A 97 -1.38 1.62 -11.19
N ASN A 98 -0.92 1.55 -12.42
CA ASN A 98 -1.27 2.50 -13.49
C ASN A 98 -1.08 3.96 -13.04
N LEU A 99 0.05 4.23 -12.38
CA LEU A 99 0.31 5.55 -11.84
C LEU A 99 0.61 6.57 -12.91
N SER A 100 -0.03 7.73 -12.81
CA SER A 100 0.33 8.95 -13.52
C SER A 100 1.12 9.86 -12.58
N LYS A 101 1.31 11.11 -12.99
CA LYS A 101 2.02 12.08 -12.16
C LYS A 101 1.28 12.37 -10.84
N GLU A 102 -0.03 12.46 -10.91
CA GLU A 102 -0.87 12.76 -9.73
C GLU A 102 -1.19 11.47 -8.98
N CYS A 103 -0.68 11.36 -7.77
CA CYS A 103 -0.87 10.19 -6.92
C CYS A 103 -1.62 10.55 -5.65
N VAL A 104 -2.16 9.53 -4.99
CA VAL A 104 -2.77 9.65 -3.67
C VAL A 104 -2.10 8.63 -2.77
N VAL A 105 -1.71 9.07 -1.58
CA VAL A 105 -1.22 8.20 -0.51
C VAL A 105 -2.24 8.25 0.61
N ILE A 106 -2.73 7.09 1.00
CA ILE A 106 -3.66 6.98 2.12
C ILE A 106 -3.03 6.17 3.25
N GLY A 107 -3.35 6.56 4.48
CA GLY A 107 -3.02 5.75 5.65
C GLY A 107 -4.06 4.66 5.83
N SER A 108 -3.59 3.43 5.99
CA SER A 108 -4.44 2.26 6.19
C SER A 108 -4.11 1.57 7.51
N VAL A 109 -3.92 2.34 8.56
CA VAL A 109 -3.63 1.98 9.94
C VAL A 109 -2.22 1.42 10.13
N ASP A 110 -1.93 0.22 9.62
CA ASP A 110 -0.64 -0.45 9.80
C ASP A 110 0.34 -0.18 8.65
N TYR A 111 -0.13 0.40 7.56
CA TYR A 111 0.68 0.64 6.36
C TYR A 111 0.09 1.79 5.55
N LEU A 112 0.81 2.20 4.51
CA LEU A 112 0.33 3.19 3.54
C LEU A 112 -0.05 2.49 2.25
N GLU A 113 -1.04 3.06 1.53
CA GLU A 113 -1.34 2.67 0.16
C GLU A 113 -1.05 3.81 -0.79
N ILE A 114 -0.57 3.47 -1.98
CA ILE A 114 -0.32 4.43 -3.07
C ILE A 114 -1.25 4.09 -4.22
N TRP A 115 -2.00 5.09 -4.64
CA TRP A 115 -2.98 4.97 -5.72
C TRP A 115 -2.71 6.01 -6.79
N ASP A 116 -3.10 5.72 -8.01
CA ASP A 116 -3.29 6.76 -9.00
C ASP A 116 -4.46 7.65 -8.57
N SER A 117 -4.33 8.98 -8.75
CA SER A 117 -5.33 9.93 -8.25
C SER A 117 -6.73 9.66 -8.82
N ALA A 118 -6.83 9.46 -10.13
CA ALA A 118 -8.12 9.19 -10.76
C ALA A 118 -8.71 7.85 -10.32
N ALA A 119 -7.86 6.83 -10.15
CA ALA A 119 -8.29 5.52 -9.67
C ALA A 119 -8.84 5.59 -8.24
N TRP A 120 -8.18 6.36 -7.37
CA TRP A 120 -8.65 6.55 -5.99
C TRP A 120 -9.98 7.27 -5.95
N GLU A 121 -10.13 8.33 -6.75
CA GLU A 121 -11.40 9.06 -6.83
C GLU A 121 -12.54 8.14 -7.28
N SER A 122 -12.31 7.33 -8.31
CA SER A 122 -13.30 6.38 -8.80
C SER A 122 -13.66 5.33 -7.74
N TYR A 123 -12.66 4.81 -7.03
CA TYR A 123 -12.87 3.86 -5.94
C TYR A 123 -13.72 4.47 -4.83
N GLN A 124 -13.42 5.71 -4.42
CA GLN A 124 -14.21 6.39 -3.39
C GLN A 124 -15.65 6.60 -3.81
N GLN A 125 -15.89 7.04 -5.05
CA GLN A 125 -17.26 7.24 -5.55
C GLN A 125 -18.06 5.95 -5.53
N THR A 126 -17.45 4.84 -5.92
CA THR A 126 -18.09 3.53 -5.92
C THR A 126 -18.44 3.05 -4.51
N HIS A 127 -17.61 3.34 -3.52
CA HIS A 127 -17.73 2.76 -2.17
C HIS A 127 -18.25 3.73 -1.11
N GLU A 128 -18.50 5.00 -1.44
CA GLU A 128 -18.98 5.99 -0.48
C GLU A 128 -20.34 5.59 0.12
N GLU A 129 -21.26 5.16 -0.72
CA GLU A 129 -22.57 4.70 -0.24
C GLU A 129 -22.46 3.42 0.59
N ASN A 130 -21.56 2.54 0.23
CA ASN A 130 -21.32 1.32 1.01
C ASN A 130 -20.81 1.65 2.41
N PHE A 131 -19.96 2.65 2.53
CA PHE A 131 -19.48 3.12 3.84
C PHE A 131 -20.62 3.73 4.65
N SER A 132 -21.39 4.62 4.04
CA SER A 132 -22.49 5.34 4.70
C SER A 132 -23.62 4.38 5.13
N ALA A 133 -23.91 3.37 4.31
CA ALA A 133 -24.99 2.43 4.51
C ALA A 133 -24.52 1.07 5.07
N ALA A 134 -23.34 1.03 5.72
CA ALA A 134 -22.79 -0.21 6.25
C ALA A 134 -23.78 -0.88 7.20
N THR A 135 -24.03 -2.18 6.99
CA THR A 135 -25.01 -2.95 7.74
C THR A 135 -24.42 -3.54 9.02
N ASP A 136 -25.31 -3.97 9.92
CA ASP A 136 -24.92 -4.68 11.14
C ASP A 136 -24.03 -5.89 10.83
N GLU A 137 -24.27 -6.57 9.72
CA GLU A 137 -23.47 -7.71 9.31
C GLU A 137 -22.01 -7.30 9.01
N THR A 138 -21.81 -6.22 8.25
CA THR A 138 -20.49 -5.70 7.97
C THR A 138 -19.81 -5.17 9.23
N LEU A 139 -20.56 -4.47 10.08
CA LEU A 139 -20.00 -3.82 11.27
C LEU A 139 -19.79 -4.78 12.44
N ARG A 140 -20.40 -5.96 12.40
CA ARG A 140 -20.33 -6.94 13.49
C ARG A 140 -18.90 -7.32 13.85
N ASP A 141 -18.06 -7.52 12.86
CA ASP A 141 -16.66 -7.91 13.04
C ASP A 141 -15.74 -6.73 13.35
N ILE A 142 -16.26 -5.49 13.23
CA ILE A 142 -15.47 -4.27 13.41
C ILE A 142 -15.77 -3.61 14.75
N ILE A 143 -17.03 -3.55 15.11
CA ILE A 143 -17.55 -2.92 16.31
C ILE A 143 -18.07 -4.02 17.29
#